data_71765ce40b1744de804c37c46577b18c
#
_entry.id   71765ce40b1744de804c37c46577b18c
#
_cell.length_a   1.000
_cell.length_b   1.000
_cell.length_c   1.000
_cell.angle_alpha   90.00
_cell.angle_beta   90.00
_cell.angle_gamma   90.00
#
_symmetry.space_group_name_H-M   'P 1'
#
loop_
_entity.id
_entity.type
_entity.pdbx_description
1 polymer ?
#
loop_
_entity_poly.entity_id
_entity_poly.type
_entity_poly.pdbx_seq_one_letter_code
_entity_poly.pdbx_strand_id
1 'polypeptide(L)'
;MEKPVAVLEISSSSIKLVVGYELNGQPYVLYSLVKPFNLIVDSGTFIDPVLIKESIASMSNILDDSARVKINISEAIVILPPYGLEVFHTQQVTTVVGEDNKVSPLDIRNIFAIIRKGKIPVANGLIDIIPEKYTLDEGVSYQTPPIGLKSQTLAIRAMVHTLPTHISANYQDIVREAGVNVKRTFIAPFAASELLGTYDEVPSEYLLVDIGSHVTTVSFVGGKQLYSSRFFKWGGHNITSKIGETFNISEIEAEKIKVMYGLDKRKMNYQIPICKTDDGTGRETKHTVEELSAIVKSELDIFTSQLNSTINNLLSAYESSAKTIPIFLVGGGSLLNGLAEYLEPKVQSDYVKVVNVKTLGARNPSLINCLGAVVANSKYQTVFDDMHPRVGQVSRNPKE
;
A
#
# COMPACT_ATOMS: atom_id res chain seq x y z
N MET A 1 -10.04 10.29 23.00
CA MET A 1 -10.47 10.50 21.60
C MET A 1 -9.22 10.39 20.74
N GLU A 2 -9.16 9.44 19.83
CA GLU A 2 -8.02 9.29 18.93
C GLU A 2 -7.91 10.51 18.00
N LYS A 3 -6.69 10.98 17.80
CA LYS A 3 -6.46 12.14 16.93
C LYS A 3 -6.45 11.67 15.49
N PRO A 4 -7.19 12.32 14.58
CA PRO A 4 -7.12 12.02 13.16
C PRO A 4 -5.69 12.16 12.64
N VAL A 5 -5.31 11.30 11.71
CA VAL A 5 -4.05 11.36 10.96
C VAL A 5 -4.33 11.56 9.49
N ALA A 6 -3.46 12.31 8.84
CA ALA A 6 -3.46 12.44 7.39
C ALA A 6 -2.48 11.42 6.80
N VAL A 7 -2.88 10.78 5.71
CA VAL A 7 -2.06 9.84 4.95
C VAL A 7 -2.01 10.30 3.50
N LEU A 8 -0.79 10.43 2.97
CA LEU A 8 -0.52 10.78 1.57
C LEU A 8 0.11 9.60 0.84
N GLU A 9 -0.38 9.30 -0.34
CA GLU A 9 0.20 8.32 -1.26
C GLU A 9 0.40 8.98 -2.62
N ILE A 10 1.64 8.94 -3.13
CA ILE A 10 2.00 9.36 -4.48
C ILE A 10 2.20 8.11 -5.31
N SER A 11 1.29 7.81 -6.20
CA SER A 11 1.35 6.65 -7.10
C SER A 11 1.72 7.07 -8.53
N SER A 12 1.82 6.12 -9.46
CA SER A 12 2.23 6.41 -10.84
C SER A 12 1.34 7.43 -11.56
N SER A 13 0.06 7.47 -11.23
CA SER A 13 -0.92 8.33 -11.91
C SER A 13 -1.93 9.01 -10.99
N SER A 14 -1.67 9.05 -9.70
CA SER A 14 -2.54 9.77 -8.77
C SER A 14 -1.83 10.15 -7.48
N ILE A 15 -2.31 11.22 -6.85
CA ILE A 15 -2.00 11.56 -5.46
C ILE A 15 -3.27 11.33 -4.66
N LYS A 16 -3.15 10.60 -3.56
CA LYS A 16 -4.25 10.22 -2.69
C LYS A 16 -4.03 10.80 -1.31
N LEU A 17 -5.09 11.31 -0.73
CA LEU A 17 -5.14 11.82 0.63
C LEU A 17 -6.29 11.14 1.37
N VAL A 18 -6.01 10.60 2.54
CA VAL A 18 -7.01 10.12 3.49
C VAL A 18 -6.75 10.78 4.83
N VAL A 19 -7.79 11.34 5.43
CA VAL A 19 -7.77 11.86 6.79
C VAL A 19 -8.74 11.04 7.62
N GLY A 20 -8.25 10.42 8.69
CA GLY A 20 -9.07 9.51 9.49
C GLY A 20 -8.38 9.08 10.78
N TYR A 21 -9.02 8.20 11.50
CA TYR A 21 -8.51 7.56 12.72
C TYR A 21 -8.95 6.09 12.75
N GLU A 22 -8.28 5.31 13.57
CA GLU A 22 -8.68 3.92 13.82
C GLU A 22 -9.65 3.87 15.01
N LEU A 23 -10.67 3.01 14.91
CA LEU A 23 -11.57 2.69 16.01
C LEU A 23 -11.92 1.19 15.96
N ASN A 24 -11.64 0.48 17.05
CA ASN A 24 -11.89 -0.96 17.17
C ASN A 24 -11.28 -1.81 16.03
N GLY A 25 -10.06 -1.50 15.64
CA GLY A 25 -9.34 -2.19 14.57
C GLY A 25 -9.74 -1.78 13.15
N GLN A 26 -10.68 -0.84 12.98
CA GLN A 26 -11.17 -0.42 11.68
C GLN A 26 -10.86 1.06 11.40
N PRO A 27 -10.51 1.44 10.16
CA PRO A 27 -10.29 2.84 9.82
C PRO A 27 -11.63 3.59 9.67
N TYR A 28 -11.71 4.77 10.26
CA TYR A 28 -12.79 5.74 10.09
C TYR A 28 -12.30 6.92 9.30
N VAL A 29 -12.91 7.18 8.14
CA VAL A 29 -12.50 8.23 7.23
C VAL A 29 -13.37 9.48 7.44
N LEU A 30 -12.71 10.58 7.74
CA LEU A 30 -13.30 11.90 7.81
C LEU A 30 -13.30 12.60 6.46
N TYR A 31 -12.23 12.37 5.69
CA TYR A 31 -12.06 12.94 4.36
C TYR A 31 -11.18 12.05 3.49
N SER A 32 -11.50 11.95 2.21
CA SER A 32 -10.67 11.28 1.22
C SER A 32 -10.70 12.02 -0.11
N LEU A 33 -9.54 12.12 -0.76
CA LEU A 33 -9.38 12.74 -2.07
C LEU A 33 -8.42 11.93 -2.92
N VAL A 34 -8.80 11.68 -4.16
CA VAL A 34 -7.93 11.11 -5.19
C VAL A 34 -7.83 12.13 -6.32
N LYS A 35 -6.62 12.64 -6.55
CA LYS A 35 -6.33 13.55 -7.65
C LYS A 35 -5.64 12.76 -8.76
N PRO A 36 -6.31 12.52 -9.91
CA PRO A 36 -5.74 11.75 -11.01
C PRO A 36 -4.81 12.62 -11.84
N PHE A 37 -3.84 11.96 -12.46
CA PHE A 37 -2.88 12.50 -13.44
C PHE A 37 -2.64 11.48 -14.52
N ASN A 38 -1.95 11.89 -15.60
CA ASN A 38 -1.23 10.95 -16.45
C ASN A 38 -0.04 10.37 -15.65
N LEU A 39 0.98 9.85 -16.29
CA LEU A 39 2.14 9.32 -15.58
C LEU A 39 2.91 10.45 -14.87
N ILE A 40 2.97 10.43 -13.54
CA ILE A 40 3.76 11.38 -12.72
C ILE A 40 4.94 10.74 -12.00
N VAL A 41 4.93 9.39 -11.85
CA VAL A 41 6.02 8.62 -11.26
C VAL A 41 6.29 7.39 -12.11
N ASP A 42 7.52 7.21 -12.56
CA ASP A 42 7.98 5.96 -13.19
C ASP A 42 9.00 5.27 -12.28
N SER A 43 8.62 4.11 -11.75
CA SER A 43 9.48 3.24 -10.93
C SER A 43 10.22 3.97 -9.79
N GLY A 44 9.54 4.91 -9.16
CA GLY A 44 10.07 5.71 -8.03
C GLY A 44 10.75 7.01 -8.45
N THR A 45 10.86 7.31 -9.74
CA THR A 45 11.36 8.59 -10.26
C THR A 45 10.22 9.52 -10.57
N PHE A 46 10.23 10.73 -10.03
CA PHE A 46 9.25 11.76 -10.32
C PHE A 46 9.49 12.35 -11.71
N ILE A 47 8.44 12.35 -12.55
CA ILE A 47 8.47 12.92 -13.91
C ILE A 47 8.26 14.43 -13.84
N ASP A 48 7.30 14.88 -13.02
CA ASP A 48 7.01 16.28 -12.80
C ASP A 48 6.95 16.61 -11.29
N PRO A 49 8.09 16.85 -10.66
CA PRO A 49 8.14 17.17 -9.22
C PRO A 49 7.40 18.45 -8.86
N VAL A 50 7.34 19.44 -9.78
CA VAL A 50 6.66 20.72 -9.53
C VAL A 50 5.15 20.49 -9.43
N LEU A 51 4.58 19.78 -10.40
CA LEU A 51 3.15 19.42 -10.41
C LEU A 51 2.76 18.61 -9.15
N ILE A 52 3.61 17.67 -8.75
CA ILE A 52 3.37 16.86 -7.55
C ILE A 52 3.35 17.75 -6.30
N LYS A 53 4.36 18.60 -6.13
CA LYS A 53 4.47 19.53 -5.01
C LYS A 53 3.29 20.49 -4.90
N GLU A 54 2.92 21.15 -5.99
CA GLU A 54 1.77 22.05 -6.03
C GLU A 54 0.46 21.32 -5.73
N SER A 55 0.34 20.09 -6.21
CA SER A 55 -0.84 19.26 -5.95
C SER A 55 -0.95 18.90 -4.48
N ILE A 56 0.13 18.47 -3.83
CA ILE A 56 0.14 18.19 -2.39
C ILE A 56 -0.19 19.45 -1.60
N ALA A 57 0.43 20.59 -1.92
CA ALA A 57 0.14 21.86 -1.27
C ALA A 57 -1.34 22.25 -1.38
N SER A 58 -1.95 22.07 -2.56
CA SER A 58 -3.39 22.33 -2.74
C SER A 58 -4.27 21.35 -1.95
N MET A 59 -3.89 20.07 -1.86
CA MET A 59 -4.63 19.06 -1.12
C MET A 59 -4.47 19.18 0.40
N SER A 60 -3.42 19.84 0.89
CA SER A 60 -3.19 20.05 2.32
C SER A 60 -4.02 21.18 2.91
N ASN A 61 -4.60 22.04 2.08
CA ASN A 61 -5.38 23.22 2.47
C ASN A 61 -6.73 23.22 1.77
N ILE A 62 -7.68 22.43 2.26
CA ILE A 62 -8.99 22.26 1.64
C ILE A 62 -10.03 23.03 2.43
N LEU A 63 -10.74 23.89 1.72
CA LEU A 63 -11.99 24.51 2.15
C LEU A 63 -13.10 23.93 1.26
N ASP A 64 -13.88 23.01 1.81
CA ASP A 64 -15.08 22.49 1.14
C ASP A 64 -16.31 23.09 1.84
N ASP A 65 -16.82 24.17 1.29
CA ASP A 65 -17.99 24.86 1.81
C ASP A 65 -19.27 24.01 1.71
N SER A 66 -19.33 23.11 0.72
CA SER A 66 -20.49 22.23 0.51
C SER A 66 -20.57 21.14 1.57
N ALA A 67 -19.42 20.58 1.95
CA ALA A 67 -19.31 19.58 3.01
C ALA A 67 -19.10 20.19 4.41
N ARG A 68 -18.95 21.52 4.52
CA ARG A 68 -18.56 22.25 5.74
C ARG A 68 -17.28 21.71 6.38
N VAL A 69 -16.34 21.26 5.55
CA VAL A 69 -15.08 20.66 5.98
C VAL A 69 -13.94 21.64 5.72
N LYS A 70 -13.23 21.99 6.78
CA LYS A 70 -11.97 22.71 6.71
C LYS A 70 -10.83 21.78 7.13
N ILE A 71 -9.98 21.45 6.19
CA ILE A 71 -8.81 20.59 6.43
C ILE A 71 -7.55 21.41 6.21
N ASN A 72 -6.73 21.47 7.26
CA ASN A 72 -5.39 22.02 7.19
C ASN A 72 -4.42 20.95 7.71
N ILE A 73 -3.59 20.42 6.80
CA ILE A 73 -2.67 19.32 7.08
C ILE A 73 -1.27 19.91 7.24
N SER A 74 -0.78 19.94 8.47
CA SER A 74 0.59 20.34 8.78
C SER A 74 1.57 19.16 8.86
N GLU A 75 1.05 17.94 9.08
CA GLU A 75 1.85 16.72 9.10
C GLU A 75 1.05 15.55 8.50
N ALA A 76 1.76 14.63 7.84
CA ALA A 76 1.16 13.44 7.23
C ALA A 76 2.04 12.19 7.36
N ILE A 77 1.40 11.03 7.29
CA ILE A 77 2.04 9.75 7.02
C ILE A 77 2.21 9.64 5.51
N VAL A 78 3.39 9.23 5.05
CA VAL A 78 3.69 9.08 3.62
C VAL A 78 3.81 7.60 3.27
N ILE A 79 3.04 7.16 2.28
CA ILE A 79 3.14 5.81 1.73
C ILE A 79 4.27 5.76 0.71
N LEU A 80 5.19 4.82 0.91
CA LEU A 80 6.32 4.57 0.03
C LEU A 80 6.04 3.37 -0.88
N PRO A 81 6.44 3.45 -2.16
CA PRO A 81 6.33 2.31 -3.07
C PRO A 81 7.35 1.22 -2.68
N PRO A 82 7.11 -0.05 -3.02
CA PRO A 82 8.00 -1.16 -2.67
C PRO A 82 9.18 -1.35 -3.64
N TYR A 83 9.63 -0.30 -4.33
CA TYR A 83 10.72 -0.40 -5.32
C TYR A 83 12.07 -0.63 -4.62
N GLY A 84 12.60 -1.84 -4.76
CA GLY A 84 13.82 -2.25 -4.07
C GLY A 84 13.62 -2.59 -2.59
N LEU A 85 12.38 -2.87 -2.18
CA LEU A 85 12.07 -3.33 -0.83
C LEU A 85 12.82 -4.62 -0.52
N GLU A 86 13.56 -4.62 0.58
CA GLU A 86 14.10 -5.81 1.21
C GLU A 86 13.46 -5.99 2.60
N VAL A 87 13.04 -7.21 2.87
CA VAL A 87 12.41 -7.62 4.13
C VAL A 87 13.23 -8.74 4.72
N PHE A 88 13.60 -8.62 5.98
CA PHE A 88 14.32 -9.68 6.69
C PHE A 88 13.89 -9.77 8.15
N HIS A 89 13.99 -10.99 8.68
CA HIS A 89 13.73 -11.24 10.09
C HIS A 89 14.99 -11.00 10.92
N THR A 90 14.81 -10.45 12.11
CA THR A 90 15.85 -10.30 13.10
C THR A 90 15.39 -10.81 14.46
N GLN A 91 16.32 -11.37 15.21
CA GLN A 91 16.09 -11.69 16.61
C GLN A 91 17.23 -11.05 17.42
N GLN A 92 16.85 -10.24 18.39
CA GLN A 92 17.80 -9.55 19.27
C GLN A 92 17.43 -9.75 20.72
N VAL A 93 18.43 -9.65 21.59
CA VAL A 93 18.27 -9.78 23.05
C VAL A 93 18.96 -8.60 23.70
N THR A 94 18.36 -8.05 24.75
CA THR A 94 18.98 -7.05 25.63
C THR A 94 18.78 -7.43 27.09
N THR A 95 19.68 -6.96 27.96
CA THR A 95 19.49 -7.04 29.42
C THR A 95 18.47 -5.97 29.83
N VAL A 96 17.56 -6.33 30.72
CA VAL A 96 16.60 -5.38 31.31
C VAL A 96 17.35 -4.52 32.34
N VAL A 97 17.26 -3.20 32.17
CA VAL A 97 17.90 -2.21 33.04
C VAL A 97 16.91 -1.40 33.88
N GLY A 98 15.61 -1.71 33.75
CA GLY A 98 14.56 -1.08 34.57
C GLY A 98 14.69 -1.44 36.05
N GLU A 99 14.14 -0.61 36.93
CA GLU A 99 14.12 -0.83 38.38
C GLU A 99 13.45 -2.18 38.70
N ASP A 100 13.99 -2.91 39.68
CA ASP A 100 13.54 -4.23 40.11
C ASP A 100 13.52 -5.30 39.01
N ASN A 101 14.35 -5.17 37.96
CA ASN A 101 14.36 -6.02 36.78
C ASN A 101 13.00 -6.02 36.05
N LYS A 102 12.27 -4.91 36.09
CA LYS A 102 11.02 -4.74 35.32
C LYS A 102 11.32 -4.13 33.97
N VAL A 103 10.77 -4.72 32.92
CA VAL A 103 10.86 -4.18 31.56
C VAL A 103 10.31 -2.77 31.53
N SER A 104 11.07 -1.85 31.01
CA SER A 104 10.75 -0.42 30.92
C SER A 104 10.72 0.06 29.44
N PRO A 105 10.17 1.25 29.15
CA PRO A 105 10.28 1.84 27.83
C PRO A 105 11.74 2.01 27.35
N LEU A 106 12.69 2.17 28.29
CA LEU A 106 14.12 2.24 27.94
C LEU A 106 14.63 0.93 27.36
N ASP A 107 14.22 -0.21 27.91
CA ASP A 107 14.61 -1.52 27.40
C ASP A 107 14.09 -1.77 25.99
N ILE A 108 12.85 -1.32 25.72
CA ILE A 108 12.27 -1.34 24.37
C ILE A 108 13.08 -0.46 23.42
N ARG A 109 13.45 0.75 23.81
CA ARG A 109 14.31 1.63 22.98
C ARG A 109 15.68 1.03 22.75
N ASN A 110 16.28 0.40 23.76
CA ASN A 110 17.59 -0.23 23.65
C ASN A 110 17.59 -1.37 22.64
N ILE A 111 16.59 -2.26 22.68
CA ILE A 111 16.52 -3.38 21.75
C ILE A 111 16.28 -2.93 20.30
N PHE A 112 15.46 -1.87 20.08
CA PHE A 112 15.30 -1.26 18.76
C PHE A 112 16.58 -0.58 18.28
N ALA A 113 17.35 0.04 19.19
CA ALA A 113 18.64 0.64 18.84
C ALA A 113 19.66 -0.42 18.40
N ILE A 114 19.62 -1.61 18.99
CA ILE A 114 20.45 -2.76 18.56
C ILE A 114 20.06 -3.17 17.14
N ILE A 115 18.77 -3.30 16.84
CA ILE A 115 18.30 -3.67 15.50
C ILE A 115 18.74 -2.65 14.45
N ARG A 116 18.62 -1.33 14.75
CA ARG A 116 19.06 -0.25 13.85
C ARG A 116 20.55 -0.26 13.54
N LYS A 117 21.39 -0.71 14.48
CA LYS A 117 22.84 -0.89 14.28
C LYS A 117 23.19 -2.18 13.56
N GLY A 118 22.19 -3.02 13.28
CA GLY A 118 22.38 -4.29 12.57
C GLY A 118 22.78 -4.08 11.11
N LYS A 119 22.95 -5.18 10.40
CA LYS A 119 23.35 -5.17 8.99
C LYS A 119 22.19 -4.71 8.11
N ILE A 120 22.16 -3.42 7.80
CA ILE A 120 21.31 -2.87 6.74
C ILE A 120 22.16 -2.77 5.47
N PRO A 121 21.66 -3.15 4.28
CA PRO A 121 22.39 -2.97 3.02
C PRO A 121 22.81 -1.51 2.83
N VAL A 122 24.04 -1.29 2.37
CA VAL A 122 24.67 0.05 2.33
C VAL A 122 23.86 1.07 1.53
N ALA A 123 23.16 0.64 0.47
CA ALA A 123 22.34 1.51 -0.37
C ALA A 123 20.93 1.75 0.19
N ASN A 124 20.53 1.01 1.23
CA ASN A 124 19.18 1.05 1.79
C ASN A 124 19.13 1.83 3.09
N GLY A 125 18.00 2.50 3.32
CA GLY A 125 17.61 3.06 4.59
C GLY A 125 16.60 2.16 5.31
N LEU A 126 16.63 2.20 6.63
CA LEU A 126 15.62 1.56 7.47
C LEU A 126 14.31 2.34 7.35
N ILE A 127 13.23 1.63 7.05
CA ILE A 127 11.88 2.21 7.01
C ILE A 127 11.12 1.87 8.28
N ASP A 128 10.96 0.56 8.57
CA ASP A 128 10.18 0.08 9.71
C ASP A 128 10.87 -1.09 10.40
N ILE A 129 10.63 -1.21 11.72
CA ILE A 129 10.89 -2.41 12.52
C ILE A 129 9.54 -2.84 13.09
N ILE A 130 9.02 -3.95 12.61
CA ILE A 130 7.70 -4.47 12.99
C ILE A 130 7.89 -5.62 13.97
N PRO A 131 7.56 -5.44 15.26
CA PRO A 131 7.65 -6.52 16.23
C PRO A 131 6.71 -7.66 15.90
N GLU A 132 7.24 -8.90 15.91
CA GLU A 132 6.43 -10.10 15.81
C GLU A 132 6.05 -10.61 17.21
N LYS A 133 7.05 -10.65 18.10
CA LYS A 133 6.85 -11.04 19.49
C LYS A 133 7.99 -10.57 20.38
N TYR A 134 7.68 -10.37 21.63
CA TYR A 134 8.61 -10.16 22.74
C TYR A 134 8.68 -11.42 23.57
N THR A 135 9.85 -11.81 24.04
CA THR A 135 10.02 -13.00 24.88
C THR A 135 10.88 -12.65 26.10
N LEU A 136 10.42 -13.04 27.26
CA LEU A 136 11.13 -12.91 28.53
C LEU A 136 11.97 -14.15 28.82
N ASP A 137 12.86 -14.09 29.83
CA ASP A 137 13.80 -15.16 30.20
C ASP A 137 13.13 -16.50 30.54
N GLU A 138 11.89 -16.49 31.05
CA GLU A 138 11.10 -17.70 31.29
C GLU A 138 10.50 -18.33 30.02
N GLY A 139 10.80 -17.79 28.83
CA GLY A 139 10.29 -18.27 27.53
C GLY A 139 8.85 -17.81 27.22
N VAL A 140 8.21 -17.03 28.09
CA VAL A 140 6.87 -16.49 27.85
C VAL A 140 6.94 -15.39 26.80
N SER A 141 6.07 -15.47 25.78
CA SER A 141 6.02 -14.54 24.67
C SER A 141 4.79 -13.66 24.68
N TYR A 142 4.95 -12.39 24.25
CA TYR A 142 3.94 -11.36 24.20
C TYR A 142 3.89 -10.72 22.83
N GLN A 143 2.70 -10.34 22.37
CA GLN A 143 2.51 -9.60 21.10
C GLN A 143 2.74 -8.08 21.26
N THR A 144 2.59 -7.58 22.48
CA THR A 144 2.80 -6.18 22.84
C THR A 144 3.99 -6.07 23.80
N PRO A 145 4.65 -4.89 23.88
CA PRO A 145 5.77 -4.69 24.78
C PRO A 145 5.40 -5.07 26.23
N PRO A 146 6.12 -5.99 26.90
CA PRO A 146 5.79 -6.50 28.23
C PRO A 146 6.25 -5.54 29.35
N ILE A 147 5.91 -4.26 29.25
CA ILE A 147 6.33 -3.23 30.20
C ILE A 147 5.79 -3.52 31.59
N GLY A 148 6.65 -3.39 32.61
CA GLY A 148 6.32 -3.62 34.01
C GLY A 148 6.46 -5.09 34.45
N LEU A 149 6.64 -6.03 33.53
CA LEU A 149 6.88 -7.44 33.88
C LEU A 149 8.34 -7.67 34.28
N LYS A 150 8.57 -8.54 35.24
CA LYS A 150 9.93 -8.89 35.70
C LYS A 150 10.60 -9.84 34.73
N SER A 151 11.84 -9.53 34.36
CA SER A 151 12.73 -10.39 33.57
C SER A 151 14.16 -9.87 33.65
N GLN A 152 15.15 -10.76 33.53
CA GLN A 152 16.54 -10.36 33.40
C GLN A 152 16.89 -9.96 31.95
N THR A 153 16.20 -10.59 30.99
CA THR A 153 16.43 -10.36 29.58
C THR A 153 15.13 -10.10 28.84
N LEU A 154 15.22 -9.29 27.81
CA LEU A 154 14.14 -9.06 26.84
C LEU A 154 14.64 -9.45 25.46
N ALA A 155 14.01 -10.43 24.84
CA ALA A 155 14.21 -10.77 23.44
C ALA A 155 13.10 -10.21 22.58
N ILE A 156 13.42 -9.79 21.36
CA ILE A 156 12.48 -9.42 20.32
C ILE A 156 12.74 -10.24 19.07
N ARG A 157 11.68 -10.75 18.46
CA ARG A 157 11.68 -11.16 17.08
C ARG A 157 10.90 -10.10 16.30
N ALA A 158 11.51 -9.57 15.24
CA ALA A 158 10.95 -8.49 14.45
C ALA A 158 11.25 -8.67 12.98
N MET A 159 10.38 -8.12 12.16
CA MET A 159 10.57 -7.93 10.74
C MET A 159 11.10 -6.53 10.47
N VAL A 160 12.08 -6.44 9.59
CA VAL A 160 12.74 -5.16 9.24
C VAL A 160 12.50 -4.88 7.77
N HIS A 161 11.94 -3.72 7.49
CA HIS A 161 11.74 -3.21 6.14
C HIS A 161 12.81 -2.19 5.79
N THR A 162 13.49 -2.38 4.68
CA THR A 162 14.46 -1.44 4.13
C THR A 162 14.15 -1.10 2.68
N LEU A 163 14.47 0.11 2.29
CA LEU A 163 14.23 0.62 0.94
C LEU A 163 15.46 1.40 0.47
N PRO A 164 15.77 1.43 -0.83
CA PRO A 164 16.83 2.30 -1.33
C PRO A 164 16.66 3.74 -0.83
N THR A 165 17.73 4.29 -0.25
CA THR A 165 17.68 5.59 0.47
C THR A 165 17.17 6.71 -0.45
N HIS A 166 17.56 6.70 -1.74
CA HIS A 166 17.10 7.71 -2.69
C HIS A 166 15.57 7.68 -2.91
N ILE A 167 14.94 6.47 -2.90
CA ILE A 167 13.48 6.35 -3.03
C ILE A 167 12.80 6.97 -1.82
N SER A 168 13.19 6.54 -0.61
CA SER A 168 12.55 7.04 0.62
C SER A 168 12.78 8.54 0.82
N ALA A 169 13.98 9.04 0.50
CA ALA A 169 14.30 10.46 0.60
C ALA A 169 13.46 11.29 -0.39
N ASN A 170 13.44 10.93 -1.67
CA ASN A 170 12.68 11.67 -2.68
C ASN A 170 11.21 11.86 -2.29
N TYR A 171 10.55 10.78 -1.83
CA TYR A 171 9.14 10.85 -1.41
C TYR A 171 8.92 11.70 -0.17
N GLN A 172 9.84 11.67 0.79
CA GLN A 172 9.74 12.50 1.98
C GLN A 172 10.03 13.97 1.67
N ASP A 173 11.03 14.25 0.84
CA ASP A 173 11.46 15.60 0.54
C ASP A 173 10.41 16.35 -0.28
N ILE A 174 9.79 15.73 -1.28
CA ILE A 174 8.74 16.39 -2.06
C ILE A 174 7.51 16.76 -1.20
N VAL A 175 7.19 15.93 -0.19
CA VAL A 175 6.10 16.23 0.76
C VAL A 175 6.49 17.38 1.68
N ARG A 176 7.75 17.42 2.18
CA ARG A 176 8.27 18.52 2.99
C ARG A 176 8.34 19.83 2.20
N GLU A 177 8.79 19.77 0.95
CA GLU A 177 8.84 20.93 0.04
C GLU A 177 7.44 21.48 -0.29
N ALA A 178 6.40 20.63 -0.23
CA ALA A 178 5.00 21.05 -0.34
C ALA A 178 4.45 21.69 0.94
N GLY A 179 5.25 21.83 2.00
CA GLY A 179 4.86 22.43 3.28
C GLY A 179 4.20 21.47 4.28
N VAL A 180 4.27 20.17 4.05
CA VAL A 180 3.72 19.14 4.94
C VAL A 180 4.86 18.38 5.62
N ASN A 181 4.86 18.32 6.95
CA ASN A 181 5.83 17.55 7.71
C ASN A 181 5.55 16.05 7.56
N VAL A 182 6.60 15.27 7.36
CA VAL A 182 6.46 13.80 7.34
C VAL A 182 6.52 13.28 8.77
N LYS A 183 5.37 12.86 9.27
CA LYS A 183 5.25 12.27 10.61
C LYS A 183 5.87 10.88 10.65
N ARG A 184 5.61 10.08 9.60
CA ARG A 184 5.98 8.67 9.51
C ARG A 184 5.88 8.20 8.06
N THR A 185 6.56 7.11 7.73
CA THR A 185 6.42 6.45 6.44
C THR A 185 5.97 5.01 6.63
N PHE A 186 5.24 4.45 5.66
CA PHE A 186 4.93 3.03 5.57
C PHE A 186 5.13 2.55 4.13
N ILE A 187 5.51 1.28 3.97
CA ILE A 187 5.55 0.62 2.66
C ILE A 187 4.12 0.25 2.24
N ALA A 188 3.74 0.54 1.00
CA ALA A 188 2.40 0.33 0.48
C ALA A 188 1.84 -1.09 0.75
N PRO A 189 2.50 -2.18 0.37
CA PRO A 189 1.99 -3.53 0.63
C PRO A 189 1.92 -3.89 2.12
N PHE A 190 2.80 -3.33 2.97
CA PHE A 190 2.69 -3.50 4.42
C PHE A 190 1.42 -2.81 4.94
N ALA A 191 1.19 -1.57 4.56
CA ALA A 191 -0.01 -0.85 4.95
C ALA A 191 -1.28 -1.59 4.50
N ALA A 192 -1.35 -2.02 3.24
CA ALA A 192 -2.48 -2.80 2.74
C ALA A 192 -2.70 -4.10 3.53
N SER A 193 -1.62 -4.84 3.87
CA SER A 193 -1.72 -6.07 4.66
C SER A 193 -2.26 -5.83 6.07
N GLU A 194 -1.96 -4.69 6.68
CA GLU A 194 -2.51 -4.32 7.99
C GLU A 194 -4.04 -4.11 7.95
N LEU A 195 -4.56 -3.51 6.87
CA LEU A 195 -6.01 -3.42 6.68
C LEU A 195 -6.63 -4.80 6.46
N LEU A 196 -6.07 -5.60 5.56
CA LEU A 196 -6.57 -6.95 5.29
C LEU A 196 -6.54 -7.84 6.53
N GLY A 197 -5.53 -7.66 7.39
CA GLY A 197 -5.41 -8.37 8.66
C GLY A 197 -6.56 -8.10 9.66
N THR A 198 -7.36 -7.06 9.42
CA THR A 198 -8.58 -6.76 10.21
C THR A 198 -9.83 -7.46 9.68
N TYR A 199 -9.75 -8.14 8.54
CA TYR A 199 -10.87 -8.84 7.94
C TYR A 199 -10.84 -10.33 8.28
N ASP A 200 -11.90 -10.83 8.90
CA ASP A 200 -11.99 -12.23 9.37
C ASP A 200 -11.90 -13.25 8.23
N GLU A 201 -12.36 -12.86 7.03
CA GLU A 201 -12.34 -13.71 5.84
C GLU A 201 -10.98 -13.82 5.14
N VAL A 202 -9.98 -13.03 5.56
CA VAL A 202 -8.64 -13.07 4.98
C VAL A 202 -7.78 -14.08 5.75
N PRO A 203 -7.26 -15.12 5.07
CA PRO A 203 -6.43 -16.13 5.71
C PRO A 203 -5.09 -15.54 6.16
N SER A 204 -4.33 -16.32 6.95
CA SER A 204 -3.02 -15.90 7.43
C SER A 204 -1.95 -15.87 6.33
N GLU A 205 -2.14 -16.61 5.24
CA GLU A 205 -1.23 -16.68 4.09
C GLU A 205 -1.98 -16.35 2.80
N TYR A 206 -1.47 -15.38 2.04
CA TYR A 206 -2.06 -14.96 0.77
C TYR A 206 -1.07 -14.16 -0.09
N LEU A 207 -1.40 -14.07 -1.37
CA LEU A 207 -0.77 -13.14 -2.30
C LEU A 207 -1.64 -11.88 -2.41
N LEU A 208 -1.03 -10.73 -2.18
CA LEU A 208 -1.62 -9.43 -2.39
C LEU A 208 -1.14 -8.87 -3.74
N VAL A 209 -2.06 -8.66 -4.67
CA VAL A 209 -1.78 -8.12 -6.01
C VAL A 209 -2.40 -6.73 -6.13
N ASP A 210 -1.57 -5.69 -6.04
CA ASP A 210 -1.98 -4.30 -6.21
C ASP A 210 -1.80 -3.88 -7.67
N ILE A 211 -2.92 -3.74 -8.39
CA ILE A 211 -2.95 -3.38 -9.79
C ILE A 211 -3.17 -1.88 -9.92
N GLY A 212 -2.09 -1.15 -10.15
CA GLY A 212 -2.11 0.28 -10.39
C GLY A 212 -2.42 0.65 -11.84
N SER A 213 -2.13 1.90 -12.20
CA SER A 213 -2.26 2.37 -13.58
C SER A 213 -1.15 1.85 -14.49
N HIS A 214 0.12 1.94 -14.06
CA HIS A 214 1.30 1.58 -14.87
C HIS A 214 2.14 0.45 -14.28
N VAL A 215 1.89 0.10 -13.02
CA VAL A 215 2.68 -0.88 -12.27
C VAL A 215 1.75 -1.80 -11.50
N THR A 216 2.08 -3.08 -11.48
CA THR A 216 1.47 -4.07 -10.61
C THR A 216 2.50 -4.56 -9.60
N THR A 217 2.10 -4.59 -8.33
CA THR A 217 2.90 -5.11 -7.23
C THR A 217 2.30 -6.43 -6.75
N VAL A 218 3.16 -7.44 -6.59
CA VAL A 218 2.80 -8.74 -6.03
C VAL A 218 3.55 -8.94 -4.73
N SER A 219 2.84 -9.18 -3.66
CA SER A 219 3.41 -9.34 -2.33
C SER A 219 2.94 -10.63 -1.68
N PHE A 220 3.86 -11.33 -1.01
CA PHE A 220 3.54 -12.49 -0.19
C PHE A 220 3.37 -12.05 1.25
N VAL A 221 2.21 -12.38 1.81
CA VAL A 221 1.89 -12.17 3.23
C VAL A 221 1.71 -13.53 3.88
N GLY A 222 2.47 -13.78 4.95
CA GLY A 222 2.40 -15.03 5.73
C GLY A 222 2.32 -14.71 7.22
N GLY A 223 1.50 -15.45 7.98
CA GLY A 223 1.30 -15.17 9.40
C GLY A 223 0.82 -13.74 9.69
N LYS A 224 0.09 -13.12 8.75
CA LYS A 224 -0.33 -11.71 8.75
C LYS A 224 0.83 -10.70 8.65
N GLN A 225 1.96 -11.10 8.10
CA GLN A 225 3.14 -10.25 7.95
C GLN A 225 3.61 -10.21 6.49
N LEU A 226 4.12 -9.06 6.06
CA LEU A 226 4.68 -8.89 4.73
C LEU A 226 6.07 -9.54 4.66
N TYR A 227 6.21 -10.62 3.90
CA TYR A 227 7.49 -11.31 3.72
C TYR A 227 8.30 -10.82 2.54
N SER A 228 7.66 -10.54 1.43
CA SER A 228 8.35 -10.12 0.21
C SER A 228 7.40 -9.41 -0.74
N SER A 229 7.96 -8.57 -1.58
CA SER A 229 7.22 -7.88 -2.63
C SER A 229 8.06 -7.79 -3.90
N ARG A 230 7.41 -7.91 -5.05
CA ARG A 230 7.97 -7.73 -6.38
C ARG A 230 7.00 -6.90 -7.20
N PHE A 231 7.49 -6.26 -8.24
CA PHE A 231 6.64 -5.49 -9.15
C PHE A 231 7.04 -5.74 -10.59
N PHE A 232 6.12 -5.42 -11.49
CA PHE A 232 6.36 -5.37 -12.92
C PHE A 232 5.61 -4.21 -13.56
N LYS A 233 6.15 -3.70 -14.68
CA LYS A 233 5.58 -2.58 -15.41
C LYS A 233 4.42 -3.06 -16.30
N TRP A 234 3.26 -3.15 -15.72
CA TRP A 234 1.97 -3.35 -16.36
C TRP A 234 0.87 -2.90 -15.41
N GLY A 235 -0.15 -2.26 -15.94
CA GLY A 235 -1.31 -1.80 -15.17
C GLY A 235 -2.50 -1.47 -16.06
N GLY A 236 -3.53 -0.87 -15.49
CA GLY A 236 -4.78 -0.55 -16.19
C GLY A 236 -4.59 0.33 -17.43
N HIS A 237 -3.54 1.15 -17.46
CA HIS A 237 -3.20 2.03 -18.59
C HIS A 237 -2.80 1.23 -19.85
N ASN A 238 -2.19 0.06 -19.73
CA ASN A 238 -1.87 -0.78 -20.88
C ASN A 238 -3.12 -1.12 -21.68
N ILE A 239 -4.20 -1.49 -20.99
CA ILE A 239 -5.50 -1.76 -21.65
C ILE A 239 -6.06 -0.49 -22.28
N THR A 240 -6.03 0.64 -21.54
CA THR A 240 -6.53 1.94 -22.04
C THR A 240 -5.82 2.38 -23.31
N SER A 241 -4.49 2.34 -23.28
CA SER A 241 -3.64 2.68 -24.44
C SER A 241 -3.95 1.81 -25.63
N LYS A 242 -4.06 0.48 -25.41
CA LYS A 242 -4.37 -0.46 -26.48
C LYS A 242 -5.74 -0.25 -27.12
N ILE A 243 -6.75 0.08 -26.32
CA ILE A 243 -8.09 0.46 -26.81
C ILE A 243 -7.98 1.74 -27.64
N GLY A 244 -7.31 2.80 -27.10
CA GLY A 244 -7.13 4.08 -27.77
C GLY A 244 -6.45 3.93 -29.14
N GLU A 245 -5.34 3.18 -29.19
CA GLU A 245 -4.61 2.87 -30.43
C GLU A 245 -5.48 2.09 -31.44
N THR A 246 -6.16 1.03 -30.97
CA THR A 246 -6.91 0.14 -31.86
C THR A 246 -8.17 0.80 -32.43
N PHE A 247 -8.89 1.57 -31.60
CA PHE A 247 -10.11 2.26 -32.01
C PHE A 247 -9.85 3.66 -32.56
N ASN A 248 -8.60 4.15 -32.50
CA ASN A 248 -8.24 5.52 -32.87
C ASN A 248 -9.08 6.58 -32.15
N ILE A 249 -9.18 6.44 -30.82
CA ILE A 249 -9.91 7.34 -29.92
C ILE A 249 -8.99 7.93 -28.86
N SER A 250 -9.44 8.98 -28.20
CA SER A 250 -8.69 9.59 -27.12
C SER A 250 -8.55 8.63 -25.91
N GLU A 251 -7.46 8.78 -25.17
CA GLU A 251 -7.20 7.99 -23.95
C GLU A 251 -8.33 8.14 -22.92
N ILE A 252 -8.91 9.33 -22.79
CA ILE A 252 -10.05 9.61 -21.89
C ILE A 252 -11.29 8.78 -22.31
N GLU A 253 -11.53 8.67 -23.59
CA GLU A 253 -12.66 7.89 -24.12
C GLU A 253 -12.40 6.38 -23.99
N ALA A 254 -11.18 5.95 -24.29
CA ALA A 254 -10.74 4.57 -24.11
C ALA A 254 -10.88 4.12 -22.64
N GLU A 255 -10.49 4.98 -21.68
CA GLU A 255 -10.64 4.70 -20.23
C GLU A 255 -12.13 4.57 -19.86
N LYS A 256 -13.00 5.45 -20.34
CA LYS A 256 -14.44 5.36 -20.08
C LYS A 256 -15.04 4.06 -20.61
N ILE A 257 -14.67 3.66 -21.82
CA ILE A 257 -15.13 2.42 -22.45
C ILE A 257 -14.64 1.20 -21.66
N LYS A 258 -13.34 1.17 -21.31
CA LYS A 258 -12.76 0.13 -20.46
C LYS A 258 -13.51 -0.05 -19.14
N VAL A 259 -13.73 1.04 -18.41
CA VAL A 259 -14.41 1.03 -17.11
C VAL A 259 -15.88 0.61 -17.25
N MET A 260 -16.56 1.06 -18.31
CA MET A 260 -17.97 0.78 -18.52
C MET A 260 -18.26 -0.67 -18.88
N TYR A 261 -17.44 -1.28 -19.70
CA TYR A 261 -17.70 -2.60 -20.28
C TYR A 261 -16.80 -3.70 -19.69
N GLY A 262 -15.49 -3.49 -19.60
CA GLY A 262 -14.53 -4.50 -19.13
C GLY A 262 -14.72 -5.85 -19.84
N LEU A 263 -14.81 -6.93 -19.04
CA LEU A 263 -15.15 -8.29 -19.48
C LEU A 263 -16.49 -8.78 -18.91
N ASP A 264 -17.40 -7.88 -18.56
CA ASP A 264 -18.70 -8.27 -17.97
C ASP A 264 -19.56 -9.03 -18.98
N LYS A 265 -19.62 -10.34 -18.83
CA LYS A 265 -20.41 -11.25 -19.67
C LYS A 265 -21.90 -10.90 -19.72
N ARG A 266 -22.43 -10.24 -18.69
CA ARG A 266 -23.86 -9.87 -18.60
C ARG A 266 -24.23 -8.69 -19.49
N LYS A 267 -23.25 -7.85 -19.86
CA LYS A 267 -23.42 -6.70 -20.76
C LYS A 267 -23.14 -7.03 -22.22
N MET A 268 -22.73 -8.26 -22.51
CA MET A 268 -22.31 -8.71 -23.82
C MET A 268 -23.49 -9.01 -24.74
N ASN A 269 -24.17 -7.99 -25.20
CA ASN A 269 -24.75 -8.05 -26.53
C ASN A 269 -23.65 -7.63 -27.52
N TYR A 270 -22.97 -8.60 -28.10
CA TYR A 270 -21.76 -8.44 -28.90
C TYR A 270 -21.89 -7.49 -30.10
N GLN A 271 -23.12 -7.26 -30.53
CA GLN A 271 -23.44 -6.46 -31.71
C GLN A 271 -23.72 -4.97 -31.40
N ILE A 272 -23.74 -4.55 -30.12
CA ILE A 272 -23.99 -3.17 -29.76
C ILE A 272 -22.73 -2.33 -30.04
N PRO A 273 -22.81 -1.28 -30.89
CA PRO A 273 -21.72 -0.34 -31.05
C PRO A 273 -21.46 0.42 -29.76
N ILE A 274 -20.19 0.48 -29.31
CA ILE A 274 -19.74 1.16 -28.09
C ILE A 274 -19.11 2.51 -28.38
N CYS A 275 -18.52 2.68 -29.56
CA CYS A 275 -18.06 3.96 -30.07
C CYS A 275 -18.08 3.97 -31.59
N LYS A 276 -17.97 5.17 -32.15
CA LYS A 276 -17.86 5.41 -33.58
C LYS A 276 -16.67 6.31 -33.82
N THR A 277 -15.90 5.99 -34.82
CA THR A 277 -14.75 6.79 -35.24
C THR A 277 -14.86 7.15 -36.73
N ASP A 278 -14.33 8.30 -37.11
CA ASP A 278 -14.21 8.71 -38.49
C ASP A 278 -12.73 8.55 -38.91
N ASP A 279 -12.50 7.94 -40.06
CA ASP A 279 -11.15 7.78 -40.63
C ASP A 279 -10.59 9.06 -41.30
N GLY A 280 -11.28 10.20 -41.15
CA GLY A 280 -10.95 11.47 -41.77
C GLY A 280 -11.43 11.59 -43.22
N THR A 281 -12.04 10.54 -43.79
CA THR A 281 -12.64 10.53 -45.14
C THR A 281 -14.17 10.65 -45.10
N GLY A 282 -14.77 10.78 -43.88
CA GLY A 282 -16.22 10.80 -43.67
C GLY A 282 -16.83 9.41 -43.57
N ARG A 283 -16.01 8.34 -43.49
CA ARG A 283 -16.47 6.98 -43.27
C ARG A 283 -16.50 6.65 -41.78
N GLU A 284 -17.68 6.45 -41.23
CA GLU A 284 -17.85 6.01 -39.84
C GLU A 284 -17.49 4.52 -39.71
N THR A 285 -16.60 4.20 -38.79
CA THR A 285 -16.37 2.83 -38.27
C THR A 285 -17.04 2.69 -36.93
N LYS A 286 -17.80 1.60 -36.74
CA LYS A 286 -18.45 1.25 -35.47
C LYS A 286 -17.68 0.14 -34.80
N HIS A 287 -17.25 0.38 -33.56
CA HIS A 287 -16.58 -0.61 -32.74
C HIS A 287 -17.57 -1.27 -31.77
N THR A 288 -17.38 -2.57 -31.51
CA THR A 288 -18.33 -3.40 -30.74
C THR A 288 -17.74 -3.85 -29.41
N VAL A 289 -18.60 -4.35 -28.52
CA VAL A 289 -18.15 -4.97 -27.26
C VAL A 289 -17.29 -6.20 -27.51
N GLU A 290 -17.53 -6.93 -28.60
CA GLU A 290 -16.72 -8.11 -28.97
C GLU A 290 -15.28 -7.73 -29.30
N GLU A 291 -15.08 -6.69 -30.11
CA GLU A 291 -13.74 -6.14 -30.43
C GLU A 291 -13.03 -5.65 -29.16
N LEU A 292 -13.74 -4.91 -28.29
CA LEU A 292 -13.21 -4.47 -27.00
C LEU A 292 -12.79 -5.67 -26.14
N SER A 293 -13.64 -6.70 -26.04
CA SER A 293 -13.33 -7.90 -25.26
C SER A 293 -12.10 -8.63 -25.77
N ALA A 294 -11.88 -8.67 -27.08
CA ALA A 294 -10.68 -9.27 -27.69
C ALA A 294 -9.41 -8.48 -27.29
N ILE A 295 -9.47 -7.14 -27.33
CA ILE A 295 -8.35 -6.27 -26.91
C ILE A 295 -8.05 -6.49 -25.44
N VAL A 296 -9.07 -6.41 -24.56
CA VAL A 296 -8.91 -6.58 -23.11
C VAL A 296 -8.31 -7.94 -22.78
N LYS A 297 -8.80 -9.03 -23.42
CA LYS A 297 -8.28 -10.40 -23.20
C LYS A 297 -6.82 -10.52 -23.63
N SER A 298 -6.46 -9.95 -24.78
CA SER A 298 -5.07 -9.96 -25.26
C SER A 298 -4.12 -9.30 -24.24
N GLU A 299 -4.48 -8.14 -23.72
CA GLU A 299 -3.70 -7.45 -22.70
C GLU A 299 -3.65 -8.23 -21.38
N LEU A 300 -4.78 -8.87 -20.97
CA LEU A 300 -4.82 -9.68 -19.76
C LEU A 300 -4.03 -10.99 -19.90
N ASP A 301 -3.83 -11.55 -21.11
CA ASP A 301 -2.94 -12.69 -21.31
C ASP A 301 -1.47 -12.30 -21.07
N ILE A 302 -1.06 -11.11 -21.51
CA ILE A 302 0.27 -10.55 -21.21
C ILE A 302 0.42 -10.36 -19.67
N PHE A 303 -0.58 -9.73 -19.06
CA PHE A 303 -0.62 -9.54 -17.60
C PHE A 303 -0.49 -10.86 -16.84
N THR A 304 -1.28 -11.86 -17.21
CA THR A 304 -1.32 -13.17 -16.55
C THR A 304 0.03 -13.88 -16.64
N SER A 305 0.69 -13.78 -17.79
CA SER A 305 2.05 -14.35 -17.96
C SER A 305 3.06 -13.69 -17.02
N GLN A 306 3.06 -12.36 -16.93
CA GLN A 306 3.94 -11.62 -16.01
C GLN A 306 3.60 -11.89 -14.55
N LEU A 307 2.30 -11.97 -14.22
CA LEU A 307 1.82 -12.28 -12.87
C LEU A 307 2.31 -13.66 -12.42
N ASN A 308 2.10 -14.71 -13.24
CA ASN A 308 2.56 -16.07 -12.93
C ASN A 308 4.08 -16.15 -12.76
N SER A 309 4.84 -15.51 -13.65
CA SER A 309 6.30 -15.44 -13.53
C SER A 309 6.73 -14.77 -12.22
N THR A 310 6.07 -13.67 -11.87
CA THR A 310 6.36 -12.92 -10.64
C THR A 310 6.00 -13.71 -9.39
N ILE A 311 4.84 -14.39 -9.37
CA ILE A 311 4.41 -15.27 -8.28
C ILE A 311 5.42 -16.41 -8.09
N ASN A 312 5.80 -17.10 -9.16
CA ASN A 312 6.76 -18.20 -9.09
C ASN A 312 8.12 -17.74 -8.54
N ASN A 313 8.64 -16.62 -9.02
CA ASN A 313 9.89 -16.04 -8.52
C ASN A 313 9.79 -15.62 -7.05
N LEU A 314 8.65 -15.12 -6.63
CA LEU A 314 8.42 -14.68 -5.25
C LEU A 314 8.30 -15.87 -4.30
N LEU A 315 7.56 -16.91 -4.69
CA LEU A 315 7.32 -18.08 -3.85
C LEU A 315 8.51 -19.06 -3.84
N SER A 316 9.37 -19.07 -4.85
CA SER A 316 10.57 -19.93 -4.90
C SER A 316 11.54 -19.68 -3.74
N ALA A 317 11.46 -18.53 -3.09
CA ALA A 317 12.27 -18.17 -1.93
C ALA A 317 11.65 -18.65 -0.59
N TYR A 318 10.45 -19.23 -0.61
CA TYR A 318 9.71 -19.63 0.58
C TYR A 318 9.28 -21.09 0.49
N GLU A 319 9.56 -21.86 1.54
CA GLU A 319 8.99 -23.20 1.73
C GLU A 319 7.54 -23.02 2.24
N SER A 320 6.59 -22.79 1.33
CA SER A 320 5.17 -22.80 1.70
C SER A 320 4.71 -24.23 1.90
N SER A 321 4.05 -24.50 3.01
CA SER A 321 3.39 -25.78 3.27
C SER A 321 2.10 -25.95 2.44
N ALA A 322 1.56 -24.86 1.91
CA ALA A 322 0.37 -24.85 1.08
C ALA A 322 0.72 -25.14 -0.38
N LYS A 323 -0.06 -26.04 -1.02
CA LYS A 323 0.09 -26.33 -2.46
C LYS A 323 -0.33 -25.17 -3.34
N THR A 324 -1.28 -24.37 -2.85
CA THR A 324 -1.84 -23.18 -3.51
C THR A 324 -2.07 -22.11 -2.47
N ILE A 325 -2.00 -20.84 -2.87
CA ILE A 325 -2.14 -19.67 -2.00
C ILE A 325 -3.21 -18.75 -2.63
N PRO A 326 -4.21 -18.28 -1.85
CA PRO A 326 -5.23 -17.39 -2.38
C PRO A 326 -4.66 -16.04 -2.80
N ILE A 327 -5.28 -15.45 -3.85
CA ILE A 327 -4.89 -14.15 -4.40
C ILE A 327 -5.96 -13.11 -4.07
N PHE A 328 -5.55 -12.02 -3.43
CA PHE A 328 -6.37 -10.85 -3.20
C PHE A 328 -5.94 -9.71 -4.12
N LEU A 329 -6.87 -9.26 -4.97
CA LEU A 329 -6.66 -8.15 -5.91
C LEU A 329 -7.09 -6.83 -5.27
N VAL A 330 -6.23 -5.83 -5.37
CA VAL A 330 -6.45 -4.46 -4.88
C VAL A 330 -5.96 -3.45 -5.92
N GLY A 331 -6.05 -2.16 -5.60
CA GLY A 331 -5.70 -1.08 -6.53
C GLY A 331 -6.82 -0.76 -7.52
N GLY A 332 -6.66 0.33 -8.26
CA GLY A 332 -7.68 0.80 -9.22
C GLY A 332 -7.92 -0.19 -10.38
N GLY A 333 -6.87 -0.87 -10.83
CA GLY A 333 -6.97 -1.86 -11.92
C GLY A 333 -7.76 -3.10 -11.54
N SER A 334 -7.86 -3.44 -10.25
CA SER A 334 -8.65 -4.58 -9.77
C SER A 334 -10.16 -4.42 -10.01
N LEU A 335 -10.61 -3.19 -10.27
CA LEU A 335 -12.01 -2.87 -10.55
C LEU A 335 -12.45 -3.21 -11.99
N LEU A 336 -11.53 -3.70 -12.83
CA LEU A 336 -11.89 -4.14 -14.18
C LEU A 336 -12.92 -5.28 -14.09
N ASN A 337 -14.10 -5.03 -14.64
CA ASN A 337 -15.19 -6.04 -14.62
C ASN A 337 -14.75 -7.36 -15.24
N GLY A 338 -14.98 -8.49 -14.53
CA GLY A 338 -14.63 -9.83 -14.98
C GLY A 338 -13.17 -10.21 -14.83
N LEU A 339 -12.34 -9.38 -14.19
CA LEU A 339 -10.90 -9.65 -14.03
C LEU A 339 -10.64 -10.90 -13.18
N ALA A 340 -11.28 -11.02 -12.01
CA ALA A 340 -11.06 -12.15 -11.11
C ALA A 340 -11.45 -13.48 -11.79
N GLU A 341 -12.62 -13.51 -12.43
CA GLU A 341 -13.12 -14.66 -13.17
C GLU A 341 -12.25 -15.03 -14.39
N TYR A 342 -11.57 -14.04 -14.97
CA TYR A 342 -10.63 -14.28 -16.06
C TYR A 342 -9.32 -14.89 -15.57
N LEU A 343 -8.82 -14.43 -14.42
CA LEU A 343 -7.55 -14.88 -13.85
C LEU A 343 -7.64 -16.24 -13.18
N GLU A 344 -8.75 -16.54 -12.48
CA GLU A 344 -8.90 -17.74 -11.64
C GLU A 344 -8.50 -19.05 -12.34
N PRO A 345 -8.93 -19.35 -13.60
CA PRO A 345 -8.50 -20.57 -14.29
C PRO A 345 -7.08 -20.52 -14.86
N LYS A 346 -6.38 -19.37 -14.79
CA LYS A 346 -5.09 -19.14 -15.44
C LYS A 346 -3.93 -18.97 -14.46
N VAL A 347 -4.21 -18.86 -13.18
CA VAL A 347 -3.22 -18.72 -12.11
C VAL A 347 -3.27 -19.92 -11.18
N GLN A 348 -2.13 -20.31 -10.62
CA GLN A 348 -2.07 -21.38 -9.62
C GLN A 348 -2.42 -20.83 -8.25
N SER A 349 -3.71 -20.81 -7.92
CA SER A 349 -4.25 -20.25 -6.69
C SER A 349 -5.47 -21.04 -6.21
N ASP A 350 -5.78 -20.99 -4.91
CA ASP A 350 -7.02 -21.57 -4.35
C ASP A 350 -8.26 -20.81 -4.86
N TYR A 351 -8.15 -19.49 -4.92
CA TYR A 351 -9.15 -18.57 -5.48
C TYR A 351 -8.55 -17.21 -5.73
N VAL A 352 -9.17 -16.43 -6.60
CA VAL A 352 -8.84 -15.05 -6.89
C VAL A 352 -10.01 -14.16 -6.47
N LYS A 353 -9.77 -13.19 -5.61
CA LYS A 353 -10.82 -12.32 -5.05
C LYS A 353 -10.43 -10.86 -5.11
N VAL A 354 -11.31 -10.01 -5.63
CA VAL A 354 -11.18 -8.56 -5.47
C VAL A 354 -11.56 -8.18 -4.05
N VAL A 355 -10.71 -7.41 -3.39
CA VAL A 355 -10.96 -6.95 -2.02
C VAL A 355 -12.10 -5.94 -2.00
N ASN A 356 -13.13 -6.26 -1.25
CA ASN A 356 -14.21 -5.32 -0.98
C ASN A 356 -13.85 -4.48 0.25
N VAL A 357 -13.45 -3.24 0.02
CA VAL A 357 -13.13 -2.31 1.10
C VAL A 357 -14.40 -1.92 1.86
N LYS A 358 -14.46 -2.26 3.15
CA LYS A 358 -15.66 -2.09 4.00
C LYS A 358 -15.76 -0.71 4.65
N THR A 359 -14.73 0.14 4.49
CA THR A 359 -14.65 1.46 5.13
C THR A 359 -15.67 2.43 4.57
N LEU A 360 -16.51 3.01 5.43
CA LEU A 360 -17.45 4.06 5.04
C LEU A 360 -16.70 5.32 4.61
N GLY A 361 -17.12 5.90 3.49
CA GLY A 361 -16.47 7.09 2.90
C GLY A 361 -15.24 6.82 2.04
N ALA A 362 -14.71 5.57 2.03
CA ALA A 362 -13.52 5.21 1.27
C ALA A 362 -13.58 3.74 0.79
N ARG A 363 -14.61 3.38 0.01
CA ARG A 363 -14.81 2.02 -0.48
C ARG A 363 -13.99 1.67 -1.73
N ASN A 364 -13.26 2.64 -2.28
CA ASN A 364 -12.45 2.41 -3.47
C ASN A 364 -11.19 1.59 -3.10
N PRO A 365 -10.96 0.41 -3.72
CA PRO A 365 -9.77 -0.41 -3.46
C PRO A 365 -8.44 0.29 -3.74
N SER A 366 -8.44 1.39 -4.50
CA SER A 366 -7.23 2.19 -4.70
C SER A 366 -6.75 2.92 -3.44
N LEU A 367 -7.60 3.04 -2.40
CA LEU A 367 -7.27 3.70 -1.13
C LEU A 367 -6.75 2.73 -0.06
N ILE A 368 -6.62 1.45 -0.38
CA ILE A 368 -6.30 0.41 0.61
C ILE A 368 -5.01 0.69 1.38
N ASN A 369 -3.99 1.21 0.70
CA ASN A 369 -2.70 1.54 1.31
C ASN A 369 -2.86 2.66 2.35
N CYS A 370 -3.62 3.71 2.00
CA CYS A 370 -3.88 4.82 2.91
C CYS A 370 -4.70 4.37 4.14
N LEU A 371 -5.73 3.55 3.91
CA LEU A 371 -6.57 3.01 4.99
C LEU A 371 -5.78 2.09 5.92
N GLY A 372 -4.95 1.23 5.34
CA GLY A 372 -4.08 0.35 6.10
C GLY A 372 -3.04 1.12 6.92
N ALA A 373 -2.54 2.25 6.42
CA ALA A 373 -1.64 3.11 7.16
C ALA A 373 -2.31 3.77 8.39
N VAL A 374 -3.61 4.08 8.31
CA VAL A 374 -4.38 4.54 9.49
C VAL A 374 -4.41 3.45 10.56
N VAL A 375 -4.69 2.19 10.17
CA VAL A 375 -4.68 1.03 11.09
C VAL A 375 -3.27 0.79 11.65
N ALA A 376 -2.26 0.73 10.79
CA ALA A 376 -0.87 0.50 11.20
C ALA A 376 -0.36 1.59 12.15
N ASN A 377 -0.72 2.86 11.91
CA ASN A 377 -0.30 3.96 12.77
C ASN A 377 -0.85 3.79 14.20
N SER A 378 -2.10 3.39 14.36
CA SER A 378 -2.69 3.14 15.69
C SER A 378 -2.05 1.91 16.34
N LYS A 379 -2.01 0.78 15.63
CA LYS A 379 -1.49 -0.51 16.13
C LYS A 379 -0.06 -0.43 16.65
N TYR A 380 0.81 0.32 15.97
CA TYR A 380 2.23 0.41 16.31
C TYR A 380 2.62 1.76 16.93
N GLN A 381 1.67 2.58 17.37
CA GLN A 381 1.94 3.95 17.83
C GLN A 381 2.99 3.99 18.95
N THR A 382 2.84 3.16 19.99
CA THR A 382 3.78 3.10 21.13
C THR A 382 5.19 2.70 20.68
N VAL A 383 5.28 1.70 19.80
CA VAL A 383 6.55 1.22 19.25
C VAL A 383 7.26 2.33 18.46
N PHE A 384 6.52 3.04 17.63
CA PHE A 384 7.09 4.08 16.76
C PHE A 384 7.44 5.36 17.53
N ASP A 385 6.65 5.75 18.53
CA ASP A 385 6.97 6.90 19.38
C ASP A 385 8.24 6.65 20.20
N ASP A 386 8.49 5.41 20.60
CA ASP A 386 9.74 4.99 21.23
C ASP A 386 10.92 4.93 20.25
N MET A 387 10.68 4.61 18.98
CA MET A 387 11.69 4.60 17.93
C MET A 387 12.13 6.00 17.50
N HIS A 388 11.24 6.98 17.51
CA HIS A 388 11.49 8.36 17.11
C HIS A 388 11.03 9.32 18.20
N PRO A 389 11.79 9.44 19.31
CA PRO A 389 11.44 10.38 20.36
C PRO A 389 11.37 11.79 19.76
N ARG A 390 10.24 12.46 19.95
CA ARG A 390 10.06 13.84 19.49
C ARG A 390 11.18 14.69 20.07
N VAL A 391 11.97 15.28 19.20
CA VAL A 391 12.96 16.29 19.60
C VAL A 391 12.15 17.46 20.16
N GLY A 392 12.09 17.60 21.50
CA GLY A 392 11.39 18.71 22.15
C GLY A 392 10.62 18.42 23.44
N GLN A 393 10.46 17.17 23.87
CA GLN A 393 9.96 16.89 25.23
C GLN A 393 11.15 16.64 26.18
N VAL A 394 11.85 17.72 26.50
CA VAL A 394 12.59 17.77 27.77
C VAL A 394 11.53 17.75 28.86
N SER A 395 11.46 16.66 29.62
CA SER A 395 10.66 16.58 30.83
C SER A 395 11.05 17.74 31.73
N ARG A 396 10.17 18.73 31.89
CA ARG A 396 10.27 19.63 33.03
C ARG A 396 10.01 18.79 34.26
N ASN A 397 11.08 18.51 34.99
CA ASN A 397 10.96 17.97 36.34
C ASN A 397 10.04 18.90 37.14
N PRO A 398 9.00 18.39 37.77
CA PRO A 398 8.26 19.18 38.75
C PRO A 398 9.00 19.07 40.08
N LYS A 399 10.01 19.91 40.27
CA LYS A 399 10.57 20.25 41.58
C LYS A 399 11.19 21.62 41.46
N GLU A 400 10.42 22.62 41.75
CA GLU A 400 10.67 23.73 42.62
C GLU A 400 9.35 24.46 42.86
#